data_89646d9a8299cbd0cd62fd3caea0bcf3
#
_entry.id   89646d9a8299cbd0cd62fd3caea0bcf3
#
_cell.length_a   1.000
_cell.length_b   1.000
_cell.length_c   1.000
_cell.angle_alpha   90.00
_cell.angle_beta   90.00
_cell.angle_gamma   90.00
#
_symmetry.space_group_name_H-M   'P 1'
#
loop_
_entity.id
_entity.type
_entity.pdbx_description
1 polymer ?
#
loop_
_entity_poly.entity_id
_entity_poly.type
_entity_poly.pdbx_seq_one_letter_code
_entity_poly.pdbx_strand_id
1 'polypeptide(L)'
;DPAAGDLDHCDVVFFATPHGVAQLTAPGLLEKGVRVIDLSADFRIRDVALWETWYKQPHTAQELVSDAVYGLPELNREAIRHGRLIACPGCYPTSVLLGFLPLLEQGLVDQGDLIASSASGASGAGRQASIGTSLAETSDNFKAYAVPGHRHLPEIRQGLEDIAGSGVGLTFVPHLLPMIRGIHSTLYANLLETEVDLQRLYEDRFRDEPFVDVMPVGSHPETRSVRGSNVCRISVFRPENGKKVVVLAAEDNLVKGASGQAIQNMNIMFGLSEKAGLLAPALLP
;
A
#
# COMPACT_ATOMS: atom_id res chain seq x y z
N ASP A 1 -0.58 12.01 -25.83
CA ASP A 1 0.25 10.84 -26.15
C ASP A 1 1.58 10.98 -25.41
N PRO A 2 1.91 10.11 -24.41
CA PRO A 2 3.20 10.17 -23.70
C PRO A 2 4.42 10.07 -24.64
N ALA A 3 4.27 9.41 -25.80
CA ALA A 3 5.34 9.32 -26.81
C ALA A 3 5.60 10.64 -27.55
N ALA A 4 4.68 11.60 -27.47
CA ALA A 4 4.82 12.92 -28.09
C ALA A 4 5.25 14.01 -27.08
N GLY A 5 5.34 13.68 -25.78
CA GLY A 5 5.75 14.60 -24.73
C GLY A 5 7.26 14.59 -24.57
N ASP A 6 7.85 15.78 -24.44
CA ASP A 6 9.25 15.94 -24.05
C ASP A 6 9.37 15.77 -22.54
N LEU A 7 9.50 14.50 -22.09
CA LEU A 7 9.63 14.16 -20.67
C LEU A 7 11.05 14.40 -20.14
N ASP A 8 12.00 14.65 -21.02
CA ASP A 8 13.43 14.75 -20.70
C ASP A 8 13.76 16.03 -19.90
N HIS A 9 12.87 17.01 -19.94
CA HIS A 9 13.00 18.27 -19.21
C HIS A 9 12.18 18.33 -17.91
N CYS A 10 11.57 17.21 -17.53
CA CYS A 10 10.84 17.14 -16.26
C CYS A 10 11.80 16.86 -15.11
N ASP A 11 11.54 17.42 -13.92
CA ASP A 11 12.23 17.04 -12.69
C ASP A 11 11.80 15.65 -12.19
N VAL A 12 10.52 15.30 -12.44
CA VAL A 12 9.93 14.02 -12.05
C VAL A 12 8.84 13.58 -13.04
N VAL A 13 8.76 12.28 -13.26
CA VAL A 13 7.70 11.63 -14.06
C VAL A 13 6.98 10.60 -13.23
N PHE A 14 5.65 10.68 -13.20
CA PHE A 14 4.78 9.69 -12.55
C PHE A 14 4.23 8.71 -13.60
N PHE A 15 4.41 7.43 -13.35
CA PHE A 15 3.82 6.38 -14.16
C PHE A 15 2.54 5.84 -13.50
N ALA A 16 1.40 6.31 -13.97
CA ALA A 16 0.08 5.77 -13.64
C ALA A 16 -0.46 4.94 -14.82
N THR A 17 0.39 4.09 -15.37
CA THR A 17 0.22 3.33 -16.61
C THR A 17 -0.06 1.85 -16.32
N PRO A 18 -0.50 1.07 -17.33
CA PRO A 18 -0.50 -0.38 -17.21
C PRO A 18 0.91 -0.93 -16.93
N HIS A 19 0.96 -2.14 -16.35
CA HIS A 19 2.22 -2.84 -16.10
C HIS A 19 3.00 -3.07 -17.40
N GLY A 20 4.32 -2.99 -17.32
CA GLY A 20 5.23 -3.13 -18.45
C GLY A 20 5.59 -1.81 -19.15
N VAL A 21 4.87 -0.71 -18.88
CA VAL A 21 5.14 0.59 -19.51
C VAL A 21 6.27 1.34 -18.81
N ALA A 22 6.26 1.37 -17.48
CA ALA A 22 7.28 2.07 -16.70
C ALA A 22 8.68 1.47 -16.97
N GLN A 23 8.81 0.14 -16.97
CA GLN A 23 10.08 -0.53 -17.23
C GLN A 23 10.66 -0.27 -18.64
N LEU A 24 9.83 0.10 -19.63
CA LEU A 24 10.32 0.47 -20.97
C LEU A 24 10.86 1.91 -21.04
N THR A 25 10.34 2.80 -20.20
CA THR A 25 10.59 4.25 -20.32
C THR A 25 11.51 4.77 -19.21
N ALA A 26 11.41 4.21 -17.99
CA ALA A 26 12.16 4.66 -16.84
C ALA A 26 13.70 4.66 -17.04
N PRO A 27 14.33 3.64 -17.69
CA PRO A 27 15.76 3.64 -17.89
C PRO A 27 16.26 4.92 -18.55
N GLY A 28 15.68 5.30 -19.68
CA GLY A 28 16.08 6.49 -20.45
C GLY A 28 15.84 7.81 -19.70
N LEU A 29 14.80 7.88 -18.85
CA LEU A 29 14.55 9.06 -18.00
C LEU A 29 15.58 9.18 -16.88
N LEU A 30 15.91 8.08 -16.22
CA LEU A 30 16.90 8.04 -15.14
C LEU A 30 18.30 8.38 -15.66
N GLU A 31 18.69 7.94 -16.86
CA GLU A 31 19.95 8.32 -17.52
C GLU A 31 20.05 9.82 -17.73
N LYS A 32 18.94 10.49 -18.06
CA LYS A 32 18.86 11.95 -18.25
C LYS A 32 18.73 12.75 -16.95
N GLY A 33 18.71 12.07 -15.80
CA GLY A 33 18.61 12.73 -14.49
C GLY A 33 17.21 12.96 -14.00
N VAL A 34 16.19 12.58 -14.75
CA VAL A 34 14.78 12.69 -14.36
C VAL A 34 14.47 11.67 -13.26
N ARG A 35 13.79 12.08 -12.20
CA ARG A 35 13.31 11.16 -11.15
C ARG A 35 12.02 10.47 -11.58
N VAL A 36 11.83 9.24 -11.11
CA VAL A 36 10.68 8.43 -11.51
C VAL A 36 9.91 7.97 -10.29
N ILE A 37 8.58 8.11 -10.33
CA ILE A 37 7.66 7.56 -9.33
C ILE A 37 6.68 6.65 -10.06
N ASP A 38 6.81 5.34 -9.84
CA ASP A 38 5.99 4.32 -10.49
C ASP A 38 4.84 3.88 -9.58
N LEU A 39 3.60 4.10 -10.05
CA LEU A 39 2.38 3.61 -9.41
C LEU A 39 1.95 2.25 -10.01
N SER A 40 2.61 1.78 -11.06
CA SER A 40 2.42 0.42 -11.55
C SER A 40 3.10 -0.59 -10.62
N ALA A 41 3.16 -1.85 -11.00
CA ALA A 41 3.84 -2.86 -10.19
C ALA A 41 5.23 -3.22 -10.72
N ASP A 42 5.76 -2.46 -11.69
CA ASP A 42 6.95 -2.88 -12.43
C ASP A 42 8.19 -3.02 -11.56
N PHE A 43 8.31 -2.22 -10.49
CA PHE A 43 9.49 -2.21 -9.64
C PHE A 43 9.23 -2.57 -8.16
N ARG A 44 8.03 -3.10 -7.83
CA ARG A 44 7.64 -3.39 -6.44
C ARG A 44 8.25 -4.68 -5.89
N ILE A 45 8.34 -5.71 -6.73
CA ILE A 45 8.78 -7.06 -6.35
C ILE A 45 10.23 -7.24 -6.78
N ARG A 46 11.12 -7.49 -5.82
CA ARG A 46 12.56 -7.64 -6.06
C ARG A 46 12.94 -8.93 -6.78
N ASP A 47 12.18 -10.00 -6.56
CA ASP A 47 12.35 -11.24 -7.31
C ASP A 47 11.70 -11.11 -8.69
N VAL A 48 12.53 -10.91 -9.69
CA VAL A 48 12.09 -10.74 -11.08
C VAL A 48 11.32 -11.96 -11.59
N ALA A 49 11.77 -13.18 -11.28
CA ALA A 49 11.09 -14.40 -11.72
C ALA A 49 9.70 -14.53 -11.08
N LEU A 50 9.59 -14.12 -9.81
CA LEU A 50 8.31 -14.05 -9.12
C LEU A 50 7.41 -13.00 -9.77
N TRP A 51 7.94 -11.81 -10.08
CA TRP A 51 7.20 -10.77 -10.79
C TRP A 51 6.66 -11.26 -12.14
N GLU A 52 7.51 -11.86 -12.98
CA GLU A 52 7.13 -12.43 -14.28
C GLU A 52 6.05 -13.51 -14.15
N THR A 53 6.15 -14.32 -13.10
CA THR A 53 5.13 -15.35 -12.79
C THR A 53 3.76 -14.73 -12.51
N TRP A 54 3.71 -13.61 -11.77
CA TRP A 54 2.44 -12.97 -11.38
C TRP A 54 1.87 -12.05 -12.44
N TYR A 55 2.73 -11.34 -13.20
CA TYR A 55 2.29 -10.37 -14.20
C TYR A 55 2.22 -10.94 -15.63
N LYS A 56 2.68 -12.19 -15.84
CA LYS A 56 2.60 -12.96 -17.10
C LYS A 56 3.24 -12.26 -18.29
N GLN A 57 4.33 -11.56 -18.06
CA GLN A 57 5.13 -10.90 -19.09
C GLN A 57 6.59 -10.81 -18.63
N PRO A 58 7.57 -10.70 -19.57
CA PRO A 58 8.96 -10.53 -19.20
C PRO A 58 9.21 -9.15 -18.60
N HIS A 59 10.14 -9.07 -17.65
CA HIS A 59 10.61 -7.81 -17.08
C HIS A 59 11.77 -7.26 -17.91
N THR A 60 11.63 -6.06 -18.49
CA THR A 60 12.59 -5.50 -19.46
C THR A 60 13.62 -4.53 -18.87
N ALA A 61 13.52 -4.21 -17.58
CA ALA A 61 14.47 -3.34 -16.84
C ALA A 61 14.85 -3.98 -15.50
N GLN A 62 15.34 -5.22 -15.55
CA GLN A 62 15.66 -6.02 -14.35
C GLN A 62 16.77 -5.37 -13.51
N GLU A 63 17.71 -4.66 -14.16
CA GLU A 63 18.82 -3.96 -13.53
C GLU A 63 18.38 -2.81 -12.61
N LEU A 64 17.20 -2.24 -12.85
CA LEU A 64 16.67 -1.15 -12.04
C LEU A 64 15.88 -1.63 -10.80
N VAL A 65 15.55 -2.92 -10.73
CA VAL A 65 14.74 -3.46 -9.63
C VAL A 65 15.47 -3.31 -8.28
N SER A 66 16.80 -3.48 -8.27
CA SER A 66 17.61 -3.30 -7.06
C SER A 66 17.74 -1.85 -6.62
N ASP A 67 17.61 -0.90 -7.55
CA ASP A 67 17.75 0.54 -7.29
C ASP A 67 16.41 1.18 -6.89
N ALA A 68 15.31 0.49 -7.14
CA ALA A 68 13.99 0.97 -6.82
C ALA A 68 13.73 0.96 -5.31
N VAL A 69 13.37 2.12 -4.78
CA VAL A 69 12.96 2.26 -3.38
C VAL A 69 11.47 2.00 -3.25
N TYR A 70 11.08 1.09 -2.35
CA TYR A 70 9.67 0.86 -2.05
C TYR A 70 9.07 2.06 -1.33
N GLY A 71 8.13 2.71 -1.98
CA GLY A 71 7.61 4.04 -1.65
C GLY A 71 6.56 4.07 -0.56
N LEU A 72 6.79 3.37 0.57
CA LEU A 72 6.01 3.50 1.80
C LEU A 72 6.78 4.39 2.77
N PRO A 73 6.42 5.69 2.91
CA PRO A 73 7.19 6.66 3.70
C PRO A 73 7.39 6.26 5.15
N GLU A 74 6.41 5.63 5.76
CA GLU A 74 6.41 5.20 7.16
C GLU A 74 7.46 4.10 7.45
N LEU A 75 7.98 3.46 6.39
CA LEU A 75 9.07 2.47 6.47
C LEU A 75 10.39 3.01 5.90
N ASN A 76 10.33 3.73 4.77
CA ASN A 76 11.49 3.96 3.91
C ASN A 76 11.80 5.45 3.69
N ARG A 77 11.33 6.36 4.57
CA ARG A 77 11.43 7.82 4.37
C ARG A 77 12.83 8.28 3.99
N GLU A 78 13.86 7.79 4.67
CA GLU A 78 15.22 8.21 4.38
C GLU A 78 15.74 7.67 3.02
N ALA A 79 15.40 6.44 2.68
CA ALA A 79 15.73 5.88 1.38
C ALA A 79 14.99 6.62 0.24
N ILE A 80 13.71 6.98 0.45
CA ILE A 80 12.92 7.78 -0.51
C ILE A 80 13.55 9.14 -0.75
N ARG A 81 14.08 9.80 0.28
CA ARG A 81 14.74 11.11 0.18
C ARG A 81 15.89 11.10 -0.82
N HIS A 82 16.61 10.00 -0.90
CA HIS A 82 17.77 9.82 -1.78
C HIS A 82 17.47 9.03 -3.05
N GLY A 83 16.29 8.44 -3.13
CA GLY A 83 15.87 7.61 -4.25
C GLY A 83 15.67 8.40 -5.53
N ARG A 84 15.96 7.77 -6.66
CA ARG A 84 15.68 8.30 -8.00
C ARG A 84 14.53 7.57 -8.70
N LEU A 85 14.29 6.32 -8.30
CA LEU A 85 13.20 5.47 -8.75
C LEU A 85 12.42 5.01 -7.53
N ILE A 86 11.15 5.42 -7.42
CA ILE A 86 10.27 5.04 -6.33
C ILE A 86 9.17 4.13 -6.86
N ALA A 87 9.08 2.93 -6.30
CA ALA A 87 7.99 1.98 -6.55
C ALA A 87 6.88 2.19 -5.50
N CYS A 88 5.81 2.90 -5.86
CA CYS A 88 4.70 3.11 -4.95
C CYS A 88 3.99 1.80 -4.62
N PRO A 89 3.67 1.53 -3.35
CA PRO A 89 2.90 0.35 -2.93
C PRO A 89 1.56 0.22 -3.65
N GLY A 90 1.08 -1.01 -3.77
CA GLY A 90 -0.32 -1.24 -4.07
C GLY A 90 -1.22 -0.82 -2.92
N CYS A 91 -2.50 -0.59 -3.22
CA CYS A 91 -3.44 -0.09 -2.21
C CYS A 91 -3.65 -1.09 -1.05
N TYR A 92 -3.85 -2.37 -1.31
CA TYR A 92 -3.92 -3.37 -0.23
C TYR A 92 -2.61 -3.49 0.57
N PRO A 93 -1.43 -3.58 -0.09
CA PRO A 93 -0.15 -3.57 0.63
C PRO A 93 0.00 -2.40 1.60
N THR A 94 -0.40 -1.19 1.23
CA THR A 94 -0.32 -0.02 2.11
C THR A 94 -1.06 -0.26 3.43
N SER A 95 -2.34 -0.61 3.38
CA SER A 95 -3.15 -0.82 4.60
C SER A 95 -2.69 -2.02 5.43
N VAL A 96 -2.24 -3.11 4.77
CA VAL A 96 -1.82 -4.34 5.46
C VAL A 96 -0.45 -4.15 6.13
N LEU A 97 0.50 -3.53 5.44
CA LEU A 97 1.83 -3.27 5.99
C LEU A 97 1.74 -2.29 7.16
N LEU A 98 1.05 -1.17 7.02
CA LEU A 98 0.86 -0.21 8.10
C LEU A 98 0.15 -0.84 9.30
N GLY A 99 -0.84 -1.70 9.05
CA GLY A 99 -1.57 -2.36 10.13
C GLY A 99 -0.73 -3.35 10.94
N PHE A 100 0.14 -4.14 10.29
CA PHE A 100 1.00 -5.09 11.01
C PHE A 100 2.32 -4.50 11.50
N LEU A 101 2.72 -3.33 11.01
CA LEU A 101 4.03 -2.74 11.23
C LEU A 101 4.46 -2.72 12.70
N PRO A 102 3.71 -2.12 13.65
CA PRO A 102 4.18 -2.04 15.04
C PRO A 102 4.34 -3.41 15.70
N LEU A 103 3.47 -4.37 15.34
CA LEU A 103 3.49 -5.72 15.92
C LEU A 103 4.71 -6.51 15.46
N LEU A 104 5.08 -6.39 14.19
CA LEU A 104 6.20 -7.12 13.60
C LEU A 104 7.54 -6.48 13.94
N GLU A 105 7.65 -5.14 13.95
CA GLU A 105 8.87 -4.44 14.37
C GLU A 105 9.31 -4.82 15.80
N GLN A 106 8.34 -5.10 16.68
CA GLN A 106 8.59 -5.47 18.06
C GLN A 106 8.60 -7.00 18.30
N GLY A 107 8.39 -7.80 17.26
CA GLY A 107 8.35 -9.27 17.38
C GLY A 107 7.25 -9.80 18.31
N LEU A 108 6.12 -9.09 18.41
CA LEU A 108 5.07 -9.39 19.39
C LEU A 108 4.08 -10.47 18.95
N VAL A 109 4.12 -10.87 17.68
CA VAL A 109 3.14 -11.79 17.12
C VAL A 109 3.81 -12.98 16.42
N ASP A 110 3.08 -14.09 16.34
CA ASP A 110 3.45 -15.21 15.50
C ASP A 110 3.38 -14.79 14.03
N GLN A 111 4.53 -14.47 13.45
CA GLN A 111 4.64 -14.05 12.05
C GLN A 111 4.34 -15.18 11.04
N GLY A 112 4.31 -16.42 11.49
CA GLY A 112 3.98 -17.60 10.66
C GLY A 112 2.48 -17.76 10.40
N ASP A 113 1.60 -17.04 11.13
CA ASP A 113 0.14 -17.16 11.03
C ASP A 113 -0.56 -15.79 11.02
N LEU A 114 -0.28 -14.99 9.99
CA LEU A 114 -0.93 -13.71 9.77
C LEU A 114 -2.11 -13.87 8.81
N ILE A 115 -3.21 -13.19 9.11
CA ILE A 115 -4.40 -13.17 8.25
C ILE A 115 -4.77 -11.74 7.92
N ALA A 116 -4.94 -11.43 6.63
CA ALA A 116 -5.44 -10.17 6.14
C ALA A 116 -6.71 -10.38 5.30
N SER A 117 -7.85 -9.96 5.83
CA SER A 117 -9.13 -9.91 5.13
C SER A 117 -9.39 -8.46 4.76
N SER A 118 -9.24 -8.12 3.47
CA SER A 118 -9.27 -6.73 3.02
C SER A 118 -10.35 -6.51 1.98
N ALA A 119 -11.20 -5.52 2.20
CA ALA A 119 -12.31 -5.19 1.33
C ALA A 119 -12.07 -3.87 0.61
N SER A 120 -12.30 -3.83 -0.71
CA SER A 120 -12.04 -2.67 -1.58
C SER A 120 -13.26 -2.29 -2.39
N GLY A 121 -13.40 -1.00 -2.65
CA GLY A 121 -14.31 -0.50 -3.66
C GLY A 121 -13.87 -0.83 -5.09
N ALA A 122 -14.81 -0.78 -6.04
CA ALA A 122 -14.62 -1.19 -7.43
C ALA A 122 -13.55 -0.39 -8.19
N SER A 123 -13.25 0.85 -7.78
CA SER A 123 -12.18 1.66 -8.39
C SER A 123 -10.78 1.04 -8.26
N GLY A 124 -10.57 0.12 -7.30
CA GLY A 124 -9.34 -0.64 -7.15
C GLY A 124 -9.03 -1.59 -8.31
N ALA A 125 -10.03 -1.95 -9.11
CA ALA A 125 -9.86 -2.76 -10.33
C ALA A 125 -9.29 -1.97 -11.52
N GLY A 126 -9.14 -0.65 -11.40
CA GLY A 126 -8.66 0.22 -12.46
C GLY A 126 -9.77 0.64 -13.43
N ARG A 127 -9.37 1.24 -14.58
CA ARG A 127 -10.28 1.85 -15.55
C ARG A 127 -10.70 0.90 -16.68
N GLN A 128 -10.12 -0.28 -16.77
CA GLN A 128 -10.49 -1.24 -17.79
C GLN A 128 -11.90 -1.78 -17.53
N ALA A 129 -12.79 -1.58 -18.50
CA ALA A 129 -14.15 -2.09 -18.41
C ALA A 129 -14.16 -3.62 -18.43
N SER A 130 -14.84 -4.23 -17.47
CA SER A 130 -15.09 -5.66 -17.44
C SER A 130 -16.49 -5.94 -16.89
N ILE A 131 -17.06 -7.07 -17.23
CA ILE A 131 -18.39 -7.47 -16.70
C ILE A 131 -18.34 -7.49 -15.18
N GLY A 132 -17.35 -8.16 -14.57
CA GLY A 132 -17.27 -8.36 -13.13
C GLY A 132 -17.03 -7.09 -12.29
N THR A 133 -16.73 -5.95 -12.93
CA THR A 133 -16.56 -4.63 -12.32
C THR A 133 -17.56 -3.60 -12.81
N SER A 134 -18.53 -4.03 -13.66
CA SER A 134 -19.62 -3.16 -14.09
C SER A 134 -20.55 -2.83 -12.92
N LEU A 135 -21.26 -1.71 -13.01
CA LEU A 135 -22.18 -1.26 -11.96
C LEU A 135 -23.22 -2.32 -11.64
N ALA A 136 -23.79 -3.00 -12.67
CA ALA A 136 -24.80 -4.03 -12.51
C ALA A 136 -24.31 -5.26 -11.72
N GLU A 137 -23.02 -5.58 -11.81
CA GLU A 137 -22.41 -6.73 -11.14
C GLU A 137 -21.83 -6.40 -9.76
N THR A 138 -21.52 -5.14 -9.52
CA THR A 138 -20.92 -4.68 -8.25
C THR A 138 -21.92 -4.08 -7.28
N SER A 139 -23.05 -3.52 -7.77
CA SER A 139 -24.12 -3.02 -6.90
C SER A 139 -24.75 -4.16 -6.11
N ASP A 140 -25.02 -3.90 -4.81
CA ASP A 140 -25.64 -4.84 -3.89
C ASP A 140 -24.93 -6.21 -3.80
N ASN A 141 -23.63 -6.25 -4.15
CA ASN A 141 -22.83 -7.47 -4.19
C ASN A 141 -21.54 -7.33 -3.36
N PHE A 142 -21.41 -8.16 -2.35
CA PHE A 142 -20.18 -8.33 -1.56
C PHE A 142 -19.61 -9.72 -1.83
N LYS A 143 -18.41 -9.80 -2.40
CA LYS A 143 -17.78 -11.08 -2.74
C LYS A 143 -16.28 -11.11 -2.48
N ALA A 144 -15.76 -12.25 -2.01
CA ALA A 144 -14.34 -12.54 -2.07
C ALA A 144 -13.93 -12.83 -3.53
N TYR A 145 -12.68 -12.49 -3.86
CA TYR A 145 -12.11 -12.81 -5.17
C TYR A 145 -10.63 -13.14 -5.04
N ALA A 146 -10.06 -13.80 -6.04
CA ALA A 146 -8.63 -14.12 -6.12
C ALA A 146 -8.03 -14.74 -4.82
N VAL A 147 -8.82 -15.54 -4.10
CA VAL A 147 -8.40 -16.17 -2.84
C VAL A 147 -7.20 -17.12 -3.03
N PRO A 148 -7.12 -17.93 -4.11
CA PRO A 148 -5.95 -18.77 -4.36
C PRO A 148 -4.68 -17.98 -4.66
N GLY A 149 -4.79 -16.70 -5.03
CA GLY A 149 -3.64 -15.82 -5.31
C GLY A 149 -4.09 -14.49 -5.93
N HIS A 150 -3.70 -13.41 -5.30
CA HIS A 150 -3.89 -12.03 -5.76
C HIS A 150 -2.53 -11.42 -6.08
N ARG A 151 -2.42 -10.55 -7.08
CA ARG A 151 -1.15 -9.92 -7.50
C ARG A 151 -0.45 -9.13 -6.39
N HIS A 152 -1.17 -8.65 -5.39
CA HIS A 152 -0.59 -7.98 -4.23
C HIS A 152 -0.04 -8.96 -3.17
N LEU A 153 -0.36 -10.25 -3.22
CA LEU A 153 0.11 -11.22 -2.21
C LEU A 153 1.64 -11.29 -2.12
N PRO A 154 2.40 -11.45 -3.23
CA PRO A 154 3.86 -11.48 -3.15
C PRO A 154 4.45 -10.14 -2.66
N GLU A 155 3.86 -9.01 -3.05
CA GLU A 155 4.27 -7.68 -2.59
C GLU A 155 4.06 -7.52 -1.07
N ILE A 156 2.87 -7.89 -0.56
CA ILE A 156 2.59 -7.84 0.89
C ILE A 156 3.56 -8.75 1.65
N ARG A 157 3.75 -9.98 1.18
CA ARG A 157 4.66 -10.93 1.84
C ARG A 157 6.08 -10.38 1.89
N GLN A 158 6.61 -9.88 0.78
CA GLN A 158 7.92 -9.23 0.74
C GLN A 158 8.03 -8.09 1.76
N GLY A 159 7.04 -7.19 1.81
CA GLY A 159 7.06 -6.06 2.75
C GLY A 159 6.97 -6.50 4.21
N LEU A 160 6.18 -7.54 4.52
CA LEU A 160 6.11 -8.10 5.88
C LEU A 160 7.42 -8.82 6.26
N GLU A 161 8.05 -9.53 5.32
CA GLU A 161 9.36 -10.17 5.53
C GLU A 161 10.47 -9.14 5.76
N ASP A 162 10.42 -8.00 5.08
CA ASP A 162 11.37 -6.89 5.31
C ASP A 162 11.24 -6.33 6.73
N ILE A 163 10.04 -6.28 7.28
CA ILE A 163 9.78 -5.82 8.65
C ILE A 163 10.17 -6.89 9.67
N ALA A 164 9.75 -8.13 9.46
CA ALA A 164 9.92 -9.23 10.42
C ALA A 164 11.29 -9.92 10.36
N GLY A 165 12.06 -9.72 9.29
CA GLY A 165 13.38 -10.31 9.06
C GLY A 165 13.39 -11.66 8.35
N SER A 166 12.30 -12.42 8.31
CA SER A 166 12.18 -13.67 7.53
C SER A 166 10.83 -14.39 7.75
N GLY A 167 10.50 -15.34 6.86
CA GLY A 167 9.56 -16.43 7.12
C GLY A 167 8.13 -16.05 7.51
N VAL A 168 7.50 -15.13 6.77
CA VAL A 168 6.13 -14.73 7.04
C VAL A 168 5.11 -15.66 6.40
N GLY A 169 4.23 -16.24 7.22
CA GLY A 169 3.01 -16.93 6.79
C GLY A 169 1.84 -15.97 6.68
N LEU A 170 1.32 -15.74 5.45
CA LEU A 170 0.22 -14.84 5.22
C LEU A 170 -0.93 -15.52 4.48
N THR A 171 -2.12 -15.47 5.05
CA THR A 171 -3.39 -15.71 4.37
C THR A 171 -4.00 -14.37 3.99
N PHE A 172 -4.10 -14.08 2.68
CA PHE A 172 -4.68 -12.84 2.17
C PHE A 172 -6.00 -13.11 1.44
N VAL A 173 -7.08 -12.51 1.89
CA VAL A 173 -8.42 -12.67 1.31
C VAL A 173 -8.96 -11.30 0.90
N PRO A 174 -8.85 -10.92 -0.38
CA PRO A 174 -9.44 -9.68 -0.87
C PRO A 174 -10.93 -9.84 -1.15
N HIS A 175 -11.69 -8.76 -0.89
CA HIS A 175 -13.12 -8.69 -1.17
C HIS A 175 -13.44 -7.44 -2.00
N LEU A 176 -14.45 -7.55 -2.84
CA LEU A 176 -15.04 -6.43 -3.56
C LEU A 176 -16.35 -6.02 -2.89
N LEU A 177 -16.48 -4.73 -2.61
CA LEU A 177 -17.66 -4.11 -1.99
C LEU A 177 -18.48 -3.32 -3.02
N PRO A 178 -19.78 -3.13 -2.82
CA PRO A 178 -20.65 -2.29 -3.63
C PRO A 178 -20.43 -0.79 -3.35
N MET A 179 -19.19 -0.35 -3.42
CA MET A 179 -18.79 1.05 -3.27
C MET A 179 -17.73 1.41 -4.31
N ILE A 180 -17.56 2.70 -4.58
CA ILE A 180 -16.59 3.17 -5.58
C ILE A 180 -15.18 3.21 -5.00
N ARG A 181 -14.97 3.84 -3.84
CA ARG A 181 -13.65 4.11 -3.26
C ARG A 181 -13.58 3.62 -1.83
N GLY A 182 -12.36 3.30 -1.40
CA GLY A 182 -12.01 2.94 -0.04
C GLY A 182 -11.50 1.50 0.07
N ILE A 183 -10.62 1.29 1.04
CA ILE A 183 -10.19 -0.01 1.53
C ILE A 183 -10.47 -0.07 3.02
N HIS A 184 -10.92 -1.23 3.46
CA HIS A 184 -10.99 -1.60 4.86
C HIS A 184 -10.33 -2.97 5.04
N SER A 185 -9.22 -3.01 5.76
CA SER A 185 -8.49 -4.23 6.08
C SER A 185 -8.75 -4.64 7.53
N THR A 186 -9.14 -5.89 7.73
CA THR A 186 -9.21 -6.53 9.04
C THR A 186 -8.10 -7.55 9.13
N LEU A 187 -7.15 -7.30 10.03
CA LEU A 187 -5.92 -8.05 10.17
C LEU A 187 -5.94 -8.82 11.49
N TYR A 188 -5.51 -10.07 11.45
CA TYR A 188 -5.48 -10.93 12.62
C TYR A 188 -4.09 -11.52 12.81
N ALA A 189 -3.63 -11.53 14.06
CA ALA A 189 -2.41 -12.21 14.47
C ALA A 189 -2.57 -12.82 15.87
N ASN A 190 -1.67 -13.71 16.25
CA ASN A 190 -1.60 -14.27 17.58
C ASN A 190 -0.44 -13.62 18.33
N LEU A 191 -0.73 -12.99 19.48
CA LEU A 191 0.28 -12.45 20.38
C LEU A 191 1.13 -13.58 20.99
N LEU A 192 2.43 -13.39 21.03
CA LEU A 192 3.38 -14.25 21.73
C LEU A 192 3.32 -13.95 23.23
N GLU A 193 3.19 -12.66 23.59
CA GLU A 193 3.06 -12.17 24.94
C GLU A 193 1.79 -11.33 25.10
N THR A 194 1.13 -11.43 26.26
CA THR A 194 -0.13 -10.72 26.50
C THR A 194 0.02 -9.44 27.32
N GLU A 195 1.17 -9.21 27.95
CA GLU A 195 1.44 -8.04 28.77
C GLU A 195 1.97 -6.85 27.94
N VAL A 196 1.20 -6.46 26.93
CA VAL A 196 1.52 -5.34 26.02
C VAL A 196 0.35 -4.37 25.92
N ASP A 197 0.64 -3.09 26.04
CA ASP A 197 -0.31 -2.01 25.74
C ASP A 197 -0.29 -1.74 24.23
N LEU A 198 -1.21 -2.39 23.53
CA LEU A 198 -1.30 -2.30 22.08
C LEU A 198 -1.66 -0.89 21.58
N GLN A 199 -2.53 -0.18 22.30
CA GLN A 199 -2.90 1.19 21.93
C GLN A 199 -1.68 2.09 21.95
N ARG A 200 -0.95 2.07 23.05
CA ARG A 200 0.26 2.88 23.21
C ARG A 200 1.33 2.50 22.20
N LEU A 201 1.50 1.20 21.89
CA LEU A 201 2.43 0.72 20.89
C LEU A 201 2.19 1.40 19.53
N TYR A 202 0.93 1.44 19.09
CA TYR A 202 0.55 2.06 17.81
C TYR A 202 0.69 3.59 17.88
N GLU A 203 0.22 4.22 18.93
CA GLU A 203 0.34 5.67 19.13
C GLU A 203 1.80 6.13 19.15
N ASP A 204 2.67 5.41 19.85
CA ASP A 204 4.10 5.74 19.92
C ASP A 204 4.78 5.55 18.56
N ARG A 205 4.45 4.46 17.85
CA ARG A 205 5.04 4.18 16.52
C ARG A 205 4.65 5.19 15.45
N PHE A 206 3.41 5.64 15.46
CA PHE A 206 2.87 6.52 14.42
C PHE A 206 2.75 7.99 14.84
N ARG A 207 3.28 8.37 15.99
CA ARG A 207 3.18 9.74 16.54
C ARG A 207 3.62 10.81 15.56
N ASP A 208 4.70 10.58 14.83
CA ASP A 208 5.31 11.54 13.90
C ASP A 208 4.94 11.25 12.43
N GLU A 209 4.00 10.32 12.19
CA GLU A 209 3.56 9.95 10.86
C GLU A 209 2.34 10.79 10.44
N PRO A 210 2.52 11.76 9.51
CA PRO A 210 1.48 12.76 9.23
C PRO A 210 0.22 12.19 8.59
N PHE A 211 0.28 10.97 8.05
CA PHE A 211 -0.81 10.36 7.32
C PHE A 211 -1.24 9.00 7.88
N VAL A 212 -0.84 8.69 9.10
CA VAL A 212 -1.39 7.57 9.87
C VAL A 212 -2.09 8.12 11.10
N ASP A 213 -3.39 7.84 11.23
CA ASP A 213 -4.23 8.27 12.33
C ASP A 213 -4.61 7.06 13.18
N VAL A 214 -3.94 6.91 14.34
CA VAL A 214 -4.30 5.89 15.33
C VAL A 214 -5.51 6.41 16.10
N MET A 215 -6.64 5.74 15.90
CA MET A 215 -7.91 6.18 16.50
C MET A 215 -7.96 5.90 18.01
N PRO A 216 -8.75 6.66 18.77
CA PRO A 216 -8.93 6.42 20.20
C PRO A 216 -9.42 4.99 20.49
N VAL A 217 -9.09 4.49 21.68
CA VAL A 217 -9.51 3.16 22.16
C VAL A 217 -11.00 2.95 21.95
N GLY A 218 -11.36 1.79 21.37
CA GLY A 218 -12.74 1.40 21.13
C GLY A 218 -13.38 2.02 19.87
N SER A 219 -12.67 2.90 19.16
CA SER A 219 -13.14 3.48 17.90
C SER A 219 -12.90 2.51 16.74
N HIS A 220 -13.72 2.62 15.69
CA HIS A 220 -13.63 1.77 14.49
C HIS A 220 -13.45 2.65 13.26
N PRO A 221 -12.42 2.44 12.44
CA PRO A 221 -12.24 3.18 11.21
C PRO A 221 -13.31 2.78 10.17
N GLU A 222 -13.75 3.76 9.39
CA GLU A 222 -14.69 3.54 8.30
C GLU A 222 -14.20 4.21 7.01
N THR A 223 -14.50 3.62 5.87
CA THR A 223 -13.99 4.09 4.57
C THR A 223 -14.43 5.51 4.21
N ARG A 224 -15.64 5.94 4.60
CA ARG A 224 -16.10 7.31 4.33
C ARG A 224 -15.29 8.36 5.09
N SER A 225 -14.76 8.02 6.27
CA SER A 225 -13.99 8.95 7.10
C SER A 225 -12.57 9.22 6.58
N VAL A 226 -12.14 8.51 5.54
CA VAL A 226 -10.83 8.66 4.86
C VAL A 226 -10.97 8.97 3.38
N ARG A 227 -12.17 8.91 2.82
CA ARG A 227 -12.44 9.10 1.38
C ARG A 227 -11.95 10.46 0.89
N GLY A 228 -11.06 10.46 -0.10
CA GLY A 228 -10.46 11.66 -0.70
C GLY A 228 -9.28 12.24 0.09
N SER A 229 -8.95 11.68 1.26
CA SER A 229 -7.81 12.11 2.08
C SER A 229 -6.61 11.16 1.92
N ASN A 230 -5.40 11.67 2.25
CA ASN A 230 -4.18 10.84 2.25
C ASN A 230 -3.95 10.14 3.60
N VAL A 231 -5.00 9.86 4.37
CA VAL A 231 -4.90 9.29 5.71
C VAL A 231 -5.24 7.81 5.69
N CYS A 232 -4.41 7.00 6.37
CA CYS A 232 -4.75 5.65 6.80
C CYS A 232 -5.14 5.71 8.29
N ARG A 233 -6.39 5.33 8.63
CA ARG A 233 -6.88 5.24 10.01
C ARG A 233 -6.73 3.83 10.52
N ILE A 234 -6.17 3.69 11.72
CA ILE A 234 -5.89 2.39 12.35
C ILE A 234 -6.51 2.33 13.74
N SER A 235 -7.10 1.18 14.06
CA SER A 235 -7.51 0.82 15.42
C SER A 235 -7.03 -0.58 15.75
N VAL A 236 -6.65 -0.81 17.00
CA VAL A 236 -6.16 -2.10 17.48
C VAL A 236 -7.02 -2.62 18.63
N PHE A 237 -7.30 -3.90 18.60
CA PHE A 237 -8.15 -4.57 19.59
C PHE A 237 -7.53 -5.87 20.06
N ARG A 238 -7.80 -6.21 21.30
CA ARG A 238 -7.50 -7.52 21.90
C ARG A 238 -8.79 -8.14 22.42
N PRO A 239 -9.54 -8.88 21.58
CA PRO A 239 -10.81 -9.48 21.99
C PRO A 239 -10.65 -10.39 23.20
N GLU A 240 -11.57 -10.26 24.16
CA GLU A 240 -11.63 -11.09 25.38
C GLU A 240 -10.33 -11.09 26.23
N ASN A 241 -9.46 -10.09 26.01
CA ASN A 241 -8.11 -10.04 26.59
C ASN A 241 -7.26 -11.30 26.31
N GLY A 242 -7.61 -12.02 25.24
CA GLY A 242 -6.92 -13.23 24.80
C GLY A 242 -5.61 -12.97 24.07
N LYS A 243 -5.12 -13.98 23.37
CA LYS A 243 -3.91 -13.89 22.54
C LYS A 243 -4.16 -13.31 21.14
N LYS A 244 -5.42 -13.27 20.71
CA LYS A 244 -5.75 -12.72 19.39
C LYS A 244 -5.67 -11.19 19.42
N VAL A 245 -4.93 -10.64 18.46
CA VAL A 245 -4.99 -9.22 18.13
C VAL A 245 -5.73 -9.02 16.83
N VAL A 246 -6.57 -8.01 16.78
CA VAL A 246 -7.29 -7.58 15.58
C VAL A 246 -6.92 -6.14 15.30
N VAL A 247 -6.39 -5.88 14.10
CA VAL A 247 -6.10 -4.52 13.64
C VAL A 247 -7.05 -4.18 12.50
N LEU A 248 -7.69 -3.04 12.61
CA LEU A 248 -8.52 -2.48 11.55
C LEU A 248 -7.77 -1.31 10.91
N ALA A 249 -7.66 -1.31 9.58
CA ALA A 249 -7.06 -0.21 8.83
C ALA A 249 -7.99 0.22 7.70
N ALA A 250 -8.25 1.52 7.58
CA ALA A 250 -9.06 2.08 6.51
C ALA A 250 -8.32 3.23 5.81
N GLU A 251 -8.38 3.22 4.47
CA GLU A 251 -7.77 4.25 3.63
C GLU A 251 -8.57 4.47 2.34
N ASP A 252 -8.31 5.57 1.66
CA ASP A 252 -8.77 5.74 0.28
C ASP A 252 -7.79 5.05 -0.68
N ASN A 253 -8.26 4.03 -1.39
CA ASN A 253 -7.46 3.23 -2.30
C ASN A 253 -6.87 4.01 -3.48
N LEU A 254 -7.40 5.18 -3.81
CA LEU A 254 -6.90 6.06 -4.89
C LEU A 254 -6.04 7.22 -4.38
N VAL A 255 -6.04 7.49 -3.07
CA VAL A 255 -5.25 8.58 -2.47
C VAL A 255 -4.11 7.97 -1.66
N LYS A 256 -4.28 7.60 -0.39
CA LYS A 256 -3.21 6.97 0.39
C LYS A 256 -2.76 5.64 -0.22
N GLY A 257 -3.67 4.89 -0.82
CA GLY A 257 -3.37 3.65 -1.54
C GLY A 257 -2.75 3.83 -2.93
N ALA A 258 -2.59 5.08 -3.45
CA ALA A 258 -2.06 5.33 -4.79
C ALA A 258 -1.49 6.74 -4.96
N SER A 259 -2.29 7.69 -5.51
CA SER A 259 -1.79 8.98 -6.00
C SER A 259 -1.33 9.91 -4.88
N GLY A 260 -1.99 9.93 -3.74
CA GLY A 260 -1.59 10.76 -2.60
C GLY A 260 -0.25 10.30 -2.01
N GLN A 261 -0.05 8.99 -1.90
CA GLN A 261 1.24 8.43 -1.49
C GLN A 261 2.35 8.74 -2.49
N ALA A 262 2.05 8.73 -3.80
CA ALA A 262 3.01 9.12 -4.82
C ALA A 262 3.43 10.60 -4.68
N ILE A 263 2.49 11.51 -4.39
CA ILE A 263 2.78 12.92 -4.09
C ILE A 263 3.55 13.05 -2.77
N GLN A 264 3.22 12.28 -1.74
CA GLN A 264 3.97 12.24 -0.48
C GLN A 264 5.43 11.85 -0.72
N ASN A 265 5.67 10.82 -1.55
CA ASN A 265 7.01 10.41 -1.97
C ASN A 265 7.74 11.53 -2.73
N MET A 266 7.08 12.18 -3.68
CA MET A 266 7.65 13.33 -4.39
C MET A 266 8.07 14.43 -3.42
N ASN A 267 7.21 14.79 -2.48
CA ASN A 267 7.52 15.83 -1.49
C ASN A 267 8.80 15.50 -0.71
N ILE A 268 8.95 14.25 -0.27
CA ILE A 268 10.14 13.77 0.44
C ILE A 268 11.38 13.83 -0.47
N MET A 269 11.28 13.33 -1.72
CA MET A 269 12.37 13.30 -2.69
C MET A 269 12.92 14.70 -3.01
N PHE A 270 12.05 15.70 -3.01
CA PHE A 270 12.43 17.08 -3.35
C PHE A 270 12.63 17.98 -2.12
N GLY A 271 12.63 17.43 -0.91
CA GLY A 271 12.81 18.18 0.32
C GLY A 271 11.69 19.19 0.60
N LEU A 272 10.51 18.98 0.03
CA LEU A 272 9.32 19.77 0.30
C LEU A 272 8.67 19.33 1.62
N SER A 273 7.75 20.13 2.14
CA SER A 273 6.90 19.68 3.24
C SER A 273 6.15 18.42 2.83
N GLU A 274 6.33 17.31 3.54
CA GLU A 274 5.69 16.02 3.24
C GLU A 274 4.15 16.14 3.11
N LYS A 275 3.57 17.11 3.81
CA LYS A 275 2.12 17.41 3.82
C LYS A 275 1.67 18.31 2.67
N ALA A 276 2.58 18.84 1.85
CA ALA A 276 2.21 19.81 0.82
C ALA A 276 1.20 19.22 -0.19
N GLY A 277 0.06 19.87 -0.36
CA GLY A 277 -1.01 19.44 -1.25
C GLY A 277 -1.85 18.25 -0.78
N LEU A 278 -1.59 17.69 0.43
CA LEU A 278 -2.20 16.44 0.90
C LEU A 278 -3.09 16.59 2.14
N LEU A 279 -3.31 17.82 2.64
CA LEU A 279 -4.10 18.07 3.85
C LEU A 279 -5.61 18.21 3.60
N ALA A 280 -6.10 17.81 2.43
CA ALA A 280 -7.53 17.81 2.17
C ALA A 280 -8.27 16.90 3.17
N PRO A 281 -9.31 17.38 3.87
CA PRO A 281 -10.11 16.55 4.75
C PRO A 281 -10.88 15.51 3.95
N ALA A 282 -11.30 14.44 4.63
CA ALA A 282 -12.15 13.43 4.01
C ALA A 282 -13.46 14.02 3.51
N LEU A 283 -13.93 13.51 2.37
CA LEU A 283 -15.18 13.90 1.76
C LEU A 283 -16.34 13.21 2.50
N LEU A 284 -16.86 13.88 3.50
CA LEU A 284 -18.08 13.49 4.23
C LEU A 284 -19.26 14.31 3.71
N PRO A 285 -20.47 13.81 3.71
CA PRO A 285 -21.01 12.47 3.93
C PRO A 285 -20.72 11.49 2.83
#